data_2ebdfc53345fc2b13ae5afea8ac2aff5
#
_entry.id   2ebdfc53345fc2b13ae5afea8ac2aff5
#
_cell.length_a   1.000
_cell.length_b   1.000
_cell.length_c   1.000
_cell.angle_alpha   90.00
_cell.angle_beta   90.00
_cell.angle_gamma   90.00
#
_symmetry.space_group_name_H-M   'P 1'
#
loop_
_entity.id
_entity.type
_entity.pdbx_description
1 polymer ?
#
loop_
_entity_poly.entity_id
_entity_poly.type
_entity_poly.pdbx_seq_one_letter_code
_entity_poly.pdbx_strand_id
1 'polypeptide(L)'
;MARPYHVQRAEDFKRRIGNRYLEVSCRPSNIPADTLVMLDQRYLQELRSSTSSSWTLLFERGVTQSLIKQYTNSVNTYTSAIDLNPANPFLYFNRSTTRAEMIDFISSIDNSYQRISINADPANRLNNNSKRTYSYDEAIADLNKAIKLFPDFAYSYYNRATLQALSGNLPEAFEDYTKAIELNPDFAEAYYNRGIVQILMKDTRKGCLDLSKAGELGIDEAYRILKRYAQGEEE
;
A
#
# COMPACT_ATOMS: atom_id res chain seq x y z
N MET A 1 8.25 -17.13 22.21
CA MET A 1 8.91 -16.14 21.34
C MET A 1 8.15 -16.14 20.01
N ALA A 2 7.40 -15.07 19.73
CA ALA A 2 6.75 -14.93 18.42
C ALA A 2 7.87 -14.83 17.38
N ARG A 3 7.82 -15.68 16.34
CA ARG A 3 8.73 -15.58 15.20
C ARG A 3 8.53 -14.19 14.58
N PRO A 4 9.61 -13.44 14.28
CA PRO A 4 9.46 -12.18 13.56
C PRO A 4 8.72 -12.48 12.27
N TYR A 5 7.65 -11.73 11.99
CA TYR A 5 6.93 -11.82 10.74
C TYR A 5 7.94 -11.50 9.64
N HIS A 6 8.19 -12.48 8.78
CA HIS A 6 9.08 -12.26 7.65
C HIS A 6 8.42 -11.25 6.72
N VAL A 7 9.07 -10.13 6.55
CA VAL A 7 8.84 -9.28 5.38
C VAL A 7 9.39 -10.10 4.21
N GLN A 8 8.53 -10.76 3.50
CA GLN A 8 8.92 -11.46 2.29
C GLN A 8 9.33 -10.42 1.25
N ARG A 9 10.47 -10.61 0.60
CA ARG A 9 10.88 -9.76 -0.52
C ARG A 9 9.85 -9.86 -1.65
N ALA A 10 9.83 -8.89 -2.50
CA ALA A 10 8.88 -8.68 -3.58
C ALA A 10 8.59 -9.87 -4.50
N GLU A 11 9.41 -10.88 -4.52
CA GLU A 11 9.14 -12.13 -5.27
C GLU A 11 7.99 -12.93 -4.65
N ASP A 12 7.77 -12.79 -3.33
CA ASP A 12 6.71 -13.48 -2.60
C ASP A 12 5.46 -12.60 -2.38
N PHE A 13 5.62 -11.29 -2.52
CA PHE A 13 4.53 -10.33 -2.49
C PHE A 13 4.22 -9.92 -3.92
N LYS A 14 2.97 -10.00 -4.35
CA LYS A 14 2.55 -9.35 -5.57
C LYS A 14 2.86 -7.87 -5.44
N ARG A 15 4.06 -7.46 -5.89
CA ARG A 15 4.39 -6.06 -6.09
C ARG A 15 3.36 -5.51 -7.04
N ARG A 16 2.46 -4.74 -6.52
CA ARG A 16 1.66 -3.88 -7.34
C ARG A 16 2.50 -2.64 -7.58
N ILE A 17 3.35 -2.67 -8.63
CA ILE A 17 4.00 -1.48 -9.17
C ILE A 17 2.89 -0.59 -9.65
N GLY A 18 2.96 0.62 -9.31
CA GLY A 18 2.03 1.63 -9.69
C GLY A 18 1.12 2.05 -8.56
N ASN A 19 0.66 1.23 -7.51
CA ASN A 19 -0.15 1.66 -6.35
C ASN A 19 0.33 1.05 -5.07
N ARG A 20 1.06 0.71 -4.50
CA ARG A 20 2.28 0.22 -4.19
C ARG A 20 2.60 0.22 -2.75
N TYR A 21 1.65 -0.30 -2.02
CA TYR A 21 1.76 -0.62 -0.62
C TYR A 21 2.37 -2.01 -0.48
N LEU A 22 3.21 -2.16 0.50
CA LEU A 22 3.74 -3.45 0.90
C LEU A 22 2.91 -3.98 2.05
N GLU A 23 2.58 -5.26 2.00
CA GLU A 23 1.85 -5.97 3.05
C GLU A 23 2.79 -6.93 3.77
N VAL A 24 2.64 -7.05 5.08
CA VAL A 24 3.33 -8.08 5.86
C VAL A 24 2.41 -9.30 5.94
N SER A 25 2.87 -10.42 5.39
CA SER A 25 2.13 -11.67 5.40
C SER A 25 3.07 -12.85 5.63
N CYS A 26 2.57 -13.89 6.26
CA CYS A 26 3.28 -15.15 6.44
C CYS A 26 2.98 -16.16 5.32
N ARG A 27 2.26 -15.75 4.27
CA ARG A 27 1.74 -16.67 3.25
C ARG A 27 2.47 -16.57 1.93
N PRO A 28 2.56 -17.70 1.20
CA PRO A 28 3.00 -17.70 -0.19
C PRO A 28 2.08 -16.86 -1.07
N SER A 29 2.66 -16.17 -2.06
CA SER A 29 1.95 -15.26 -2.98
C SER A 29 0.99 -15.95 -3.96
N ASN A 30 1.01 -17.29 -4.07
CA ASN A 30 0.32 -18.04 -5.12
C ASN A 30 -0.81 -18.95 -4.59
N ILE A 31 -1.55 -18.52 -3.56
CA ILE A 31 -2.70 -19.27 -3.09
C ILE A 31 -3.91 -18.99 -4.00
N PRO A 32 -4.59 -20.02 -4.54
CA PRO A 32 -5.82 -19.85 -5.31
C PRO A 32 -6.92 -19.16 -4.50
N ALA A 33 -7.74 -18.35 -5.17
CA ALA A 33 -8.81 -17.57 -4.53
C ALA A 33 -9.80 -18.47 -3.74
N ASP A 34 -10.17 -19.62 -4.29
CA ASP A 34 -11.06 -20.57 -3.63
C ASP A 34 -10.46 -21.10 -2.31
N THR A 35 -9.14 -21.35 -2.30
CA THR A 35 -8.43 -21.77 -1.10
C THR A 35 -8.42 -20.67 -0.04
N LEU A 36 -8.28 -19.40 -0.45
CA LEU A 36 -8.34 -18.25 0.46
C LEU A 36 -9.73 -18.09 1.09
N VAL A 37 -10.80 -18.32 0.30
CA VAL A 37 -12.18 -18.29 0.83
C VAL A 37 -12.40 -19.41 1.85
N MET A 38 -11.92 -20.62 1.57
CA MET A 38 -11.98 -21.74 2.53
C MET A 38 -11.19 -21.43 3.81
N LEU A 39 -10.04 -20.78 3.70
CA LEU A 39 -9.23 -20.38 4.85
C LEU A 39 -9.93 -19.32 5.71
N ASP A 40 -10.58 -18.32 5.13
CA ASP A 40 -11.37 -17.34 5.90
C ASP A 40 -12.48 -18.03 6.71
N GLN A 41 -13.20 -18.97 6.08
CA GLN A 41 -14.23 -19.73 6.76
C GLN A 41 -13.66 -20.60 7.90
N ARG A 42 -12.52 -21.24 7.67
CA ARG A 42 -11.82 -22.03 8.69
C ARG A 42 -11.40 -21.16 9.88
N TYR A 43 -10.78 -20.01 9.65
CA TYR A 43 -10.42 -19.08 10.74
C TYR A 43 -11.64 -18.59 11.50
N LEU A 44 -12.75 -18.32 10.80
CA LEU A 44 -13.99 -17.95 11.45
C LEU A 44 -14.53 -19.07 12.36
N GLN A 45 -14.43 -20.33 11.91
CA GLN A 45 -14.83 -21.48 12.70
C GLN A 45 -13.92 -21.66 13.92
N GLU A 46 -12.60 -21.55 13.75
CA GLU A 46 -11.63 -21.63 14.83
C GLU A 46 -11.86 -20.53 15.88
N LEU A 47 -12.14 -19.29 15.46
CA LEU A 47 -12.47 -18.18 16.35
C LEU A 47 -13.78 -18.41 17.14
N ARG A 48 -14.76 -19.10 16.54
CA ARG A 48 -16.03 -19.45 17.20
C ARG A 48 -15.90 -20.61 18.18
N SER A 49 -15.02 -21.54 17.92
CA SER A 49 -14.79 -22.73 18.77
C SER A 49 -13.77 -22.49 19.88
N SER A 50 -12.95 -21.44 19.76
CA SER A 50 -11.93 -21.09 20.74
C SER A 50 -12.54 -20.39 21.95
N THR A 51 -12.14 -20.82 23.14
CA THR A 51 -12.52 -20.17 24.40
C THR A 51 -11.76 -18.86 24.66
N SER A 52 -10.70 -18.59 23.89
CA SER A 52 -9.90 -17.36 23.96
C SER A 52 -9.76 -16.74 22.57
N SER A 53 -10.05 -15.44 22.48
CA SER A 53 -9.79 -14.67 21.25
C SER A 53 -8.30 -14.56 21.00
N SER A 54 -7.85 -14.98 19.80
CA SER A 54 -6.45 -14.94 19.37
C SER A 54 -6.25 -13.83 18.37
N TRP A 55 -5.43 -12.83 18.71
CA TRP A 55 -5.05 -11.76 17.77
C TRP A 55 -4.29 -12.32 16.56
N THR A 56 -3.58 -13.44 16.70
CA THR A 56 -2.86 -14.08 15.59
C THR A 56 -3.81 -14.69 14.56
N LEU A 57 -4.89 -15.36 15.00
CA LEU A 57 -5.92 -15.85 14.10
C LEU A 57 -6.66 -14.71 13.39
N LEU A 58 -6.93 -13.62 14.11
CA LEU A 58 -7.52 -12.42 13.52
C LEU A 58 -6.57 -11.77 12.51
N PHE A 59 -5.26 -11.71 12.80
CA PHE A 59 -4.26 -11.22 11.87
C PHE A 59 -4.28 -12.01 10.56
N GLU A 60 -4.17 -13.35 10.64
CA GLU A 60 -4.18 -14.23 9.47
C GLU A 60 -5.49 -14.15 8.69
N ARG A 61 -6.60 -14.01 9.38
CA ARG A 61 -7.91 -13.80 8.76
C ARG A 61 -7.98 -12.47 8.04
N GLY A 62 -7.49 -11.38 8.66
CA GLY A 62 -7.41 -10.06 8.05
C GLY A 62 -6.61 -10.06 6.75
N VAL A 63 -5.42 -10.70 6.74
CA VAL A 63 -4.61 -10.90 5.53
C VAL A 63 -5.43 -11.66 4.46
N THR A 64 -6.10 -12.75 4.84
CA THR A 64 -6.89 -13.54 3.90
C THR A 64 -8.01 -12.73 3.26
N GLN A 65 -8.75 -11.96 4.09
CA GLN A 65 -9.85 -11.10 3.64
C GLN A 65 -9.37 -9.98 2.71
N SER A 66 -8.20 -9.37 2.97
CA SER A 66 -7.59 -8.39 2.06
C SER A 66 -7.28 -9.02 0.70
N LEU A 67 -6.66 -10.21 0.68
CA LEU A 67 -6.31 -10.91 -0.56
C LEU A 67 -7.52 -11.29 -1.42
N ILE A 68 -8.66 -11.63 -0.81
CA ILE A 68 -9.94 -11.88 -1.52
C ILE A 68 -10.76 -10.60 -1.74
N LYS A 69 -10.18 -9.42 -1.47
CA LYS A 69 -10.78 -8.09 -1.65
C LYS A 69 -12.02 -7.80 -0.78
N GLN A 70 -12.16 -8.50 0.32
CA GLN A 70 -13.16 -8.20 1.35
C GLN A 70 -12.62 -7.11 2.30
N TYR A 71 -12.29 -5.94 1.76
CA TYR A 71 -11.55 -4.89 2.45
C TYR A 71 -12.22 -4.42 3.74
N THR A 72 -13.54 -4.19 3.72
CA THR A 72 -14.29 -3.78 4.93
C THR A 72 -14.19 -4.83 6.04
N ASN A 73 -14.33 -6.11 5.70
CA ASN A 73 -14.21 -7.20 6.65
C ASN A 73 -12.79 -7.28 7.20
N SER A 74 -11.78 -7.14 6.34
CA SER A 74 -10.38 -7.13 6.73
C SER A 74 -10.04 -6.00 7.71
N VAL A 75 -10.48 -4.76 7.43
CA VAL A 75 -10.30 -3.61 8.33
C VAL A 75 -10.93 -3.86 9.70
N ASN A 76 -12.16 -4.40 9.75
CA ASN A 76 -12.84 -4.74 11.00
C ASN A 76 -12.11 -5.86 11.76
N THR A 77 -11.61 -6.86 11.04
CA THR A 77 -10.86 -7.97 11.63
C THR A 77 -9.54 -7.50 12.22
N TYR A 78 -8.78 -6.62 11.52
CA TYR A 78 -7.58 -5.99 12.09
C TYR A 78 -7.91 -5.09 13.29
N THR A 79 -9.04 -4.39 13.27
CA THR A 79 -9.46 -3.58 14.42
C THR A 79 -9.66 -4.45 15.66
N SER A 80 -10.36 -5.57 15.52
CA SER A 80 -10.52 -6.55 16.61
C SER A 80 -9.18 -7.16 17.07
N ALA A 81 -8.24 -7.37 16.14
CA ALA A 81 -6.90 -7.84 16.49
C ALA A 81 -6.09 -6.79 17.27
N ILE A 82 -6.24 -5.50 16.92
CA ILE A 82 -5.62 -4.38 17.60
C ILE A 82 -6.16 -4.23 19.03
N ASP A 83 -7.46 -4.43 19.22
CA ASP A 83 -8.06 -4.39 20.56
C ASP A 83 -7.46 -5.45 21.51
N LEU A 84 -7.07 -6.60 20.94
CA LEU A 84 -6.41 -7.67 21.70
C LEU A 84 -4.89 -7.46 21.87
N ASN A 85 -4.23 -6.82 20.91
CA ASN A 85 -2.79 -6.58 20.96
C ASN A 85 -2.41 -5.22 20.38
N PRO A 86 -2.69 -4.11 21.09
CA PRO A 86 -2.47 -2.75 20.61
C PRO A 86 -0.98 -2.36 20.48
N ALA A 87 -0.06 -3.19 20.99
CA ALA A 87 1.37 -2.96 20.88
C ALA A 87 2.00 -3.59 19.63
N ASN A 88 1.24 -4.30 18.80
CA ASN A 88 1.79 -4.94 17.60
C ASN A 88 1.75 -3.97 16.41
N PRO A 89 2.90 -3.51 15.87
CA PRO A 89 2.98 -2.56 14.77
C PRO A 89 2.41 -3.10 13.46
N PHE A 90 2.51 -4.41 13.21
CA PHE A 90 2.09 -5.02 11.95
C PHE A 90 0.57 -5.07 11.78
N LEU A 91 -0.19 -5.02 12.86
CA LEU A 91 -1.65 -4.89 12.79
C LEU A 91 -2.07 -3.55 12.19
N TYR A 92 -1.45 -2.46 12.64
CA TYR A 92 -1.67 -1.12 12.09
C TYR A 92 -1.14 -1.02 10.66
N PHE A 93 0.05 -1.55 10.40
CA PHE A 93 0.66 -1.56 9.07
C PHE A 93 -0.27 -2.22 8.04
N ASN A 94 -0.75 -3.44 8.31
CA ASN A 94 -1.62 -4.16 7.38
C ASN A 94 -3.03 -3.53 7.28
N ARG A 95 -3.56 -2.98 8.39
CA ARG A 95 -4.84 -2.25 8.32
C ARG A 95 -4.73 -1.01 7.44
N SER A 96 -3.62 -0.28 7.53
CA SER A 96 -3.32 0.84 6.64
C SER A 96 -3.30 0.41 5.17
N THR A 97 -2.57 -0.66 4.84
CA THR A 97 -2.49 -1.21 3.49
C THR A 97 -3.87 -1.58 2.95
N THR A 98 -4.67 -2.29 3.78
CA THR A 98 -6.05 -2.66 3.40
C THR A 98 -6.95 -1.45 3.16
N ARG A 99 -6.85 -0.39 4.01
CA ARG A 99 -7.59 0.86 3.82
C ARG A 99 -7.21 1.55 2.53
N ALA A 100 -5.93 1.61 2.21
CA ALA A 100 -5.44 2.22 0.98
C ALA A 100 -5.92 1.43 -0.26
N GLU A 101 -5.82 0.11 -0.25
CA GLU A 101 -6.35 -0.74 -1.32
C GLU A 101 -7.87 -0.62 -1.50
N MET A 102 -8.61 -0.47 -0.40
CA MET A 102 -10.06 -0.24 -0.45
C MET A 102 -10.38 1.09 -1.15
N ILE A 103 -9.65 2.16 -0.84
CA ILE A 103 -9.80 3.47 -1.48
C ILE A 103 -9.51 3.36 -2.97
N ASP A 104 -8.40 2.74 -3.36
CA ASP A 104 -8.03 2.54 -4.76
C ASP A 104 -9.08 1.73 -5.52
N PHE A 105 -9.62 0.68 -4.91
CA PHE A 105 -10.68 -0.13 -5.49
C PHE A 105 -11.96 0.68 -5.72
N ILE A 106 -12.43 1.43 -4.72
CA ILE A 106 -13.63 2.28 -4.83
C ILE A 106 -13.43 3.37 -5.88
N SER A 107 -12.28 4.04 -5.89
CA SER A 107 -11.96 5.08 -6.87
C SER A 107 -11.91 4.55 -8.30
N SER A 108 -11.44 3.32 -8.49
CA SER A 108 -11.41 2.65 -9.80
C SER A 108 -12.82 2.38 -10.34
N ILE A 109 -13.73 1.99 -9.47
CA ILE A 109 -15.16 1.77 -9.82
C ILE A 109 -15.80 3.10 -10.18
N ASP A 110 -15.66 4.13 -9.36
CA ASP A 110 -16.23 5.46 -9.64
C ASP A 110 -15.75 6.04 -10.97
N ASN A 111 -14.45 5.92 -11.25
CA ASN A 111 -13.89 6.36 -12.53
C ASN A 111 -14.49 5.57 -13.72
N SER A 112 -14.76 4.29 -13.55
CA SER A 112 -15.40 3.45 -14.57
C SER A 112 -16.85 3.86 -14.81
N TYR A 113 -17.61 4.13 -13.75
CA TYR A 113 -18.98 4.65 -13.84
C TYR A 113 -19.05 6.01 -14.51
N GLN A 114 -18.14 6.93 -14.21
CA GLN A 114 -18.08 8.25 -14.85
C GLN A 114 -17.83 8.12 -16.36
N ARG A 115 -16.92 7.23 -16.80
CA ARG A 115 -16.68 6.97 -18.24
C ARG A 115 -17.91 6.42 -18.95
N ILE A 116 -18.63 5.51 -18.32
CA ILE A 116 -19.85 4.90 -18.88
C ILE A 116 -20.98 5.95 -18.98
N SER A 117 -21.21 6.75 -17.94
CA SER A 117 -22.26 7.78 -17.95
C SER A 117 -21.96 8.93 -18.93
N ILE A 118 -20.69 9.31 -19.11
CA ILE A 118 -20.29 10.32 -20.11
C ILE A 118 -20.60 9.84 -21.53
N ASN A 119 -20.43 8.54 -21.79
CA ASN A 119 -20.71 7.95 -23.10
C ASN A 119 -22.20 7.72 -23.35
N ALA A 120 -23.01 7.56 -22.28
CA ALA A 120 -24.45 7.30 -22.38
C ALA A 120 -25.30 8.55 -22.55
N ASP A 121 -24.92 9.70 -21.97
CA ASP A 121 -25.66 10.95 -22.03
C ASP A 121 -24.77 12.19 -21.96
N PRO A 122 -24.51 12.86 -23.10
CA PRO A 122 -23.74 14.09 -23.16
C PRO A 122 -24.29 15.26 -22.33
N ALA A 123 -25.63 15.29 -22.07
CA ALA A 123 -26.26 16.37 -21.29
C ALA A 123 -25.97 16.25 -19.79
N ASN A 124 -25.62 15.06 -19.30
CA ASN A 124 -25.28 14.81 -17.89
C ASN A 124 -23.86 15.25 -17.52
N ARG A 125 -23.06 15.74 -18.48
CA ARG A 125 -21.68 16.22 -18.25
C ARG A 125 -21.62 17.42 -17.29
N LEU A 126 -22.68 18.18 -17.17
CA LEU A 126 -22.69 19.43 -16.40
C LEU A 126 -23.07 19.26 -14.92
N ASN A 127 -23.65 18.13 -14.52
CA ASN A 127 -24.13 17.92 -13.15
C ASN A 127 -23.28 16.99 -12.27
N ASN A 128 -22.28 16.31 -12.84
CA ASN A 128 -21.46 15.31 -12.10
C ASN A 128 -20.10 15.83 -11.66
N ASN A 129 -19.96 17.13 -11.38
CA ASN A 129 -18.69 17.73 -10.93
C ASN A 129 -18.40 17.55 -9.43
N SER A 130 -19.12 16.70 -8.71
CA SER A 130 -18.70 16.27 -7.37
C SER A 130 -17.67 15.14 -7.49
N LYS A 131 -16.43 15.53 -7.79
CA LYS A 131 -15.27 14.64 -7.68
C LYS A 131 -15.22 14.16 -6.23
N ARG A 132 -15.63 12.91 -5.96
CA ARG A 132 -15.45 12.32 -4.63
C ARG A 132 -13.96 12.32 -4.32
N THR A 133 -13.58 13.07 -3.32
CA THR A 133 -12.21 13.06 -2.80
C THR A 133 -12.11 11.91 -1.79
N TYR A 134 -11.27 10.95 -2.10
CA TYR A 134 -10.96 9.86 -1.19
C TYR A 134 -9.75 10.28 -0.36
N SER A 135 -9.88 10.23 0.96
CA SER A 135 -8.79 10.58 1.87
C SER A 135 -8.06 9.32 2.35
N TYR A 136 -6.73 9.38 2.36
CA TYR A 136 -5.86 8.37 2.97
C TYR A 136 -5.56 8.65 4.45
N ASP A 137 -6.19 9.61 5.08
CA ASP A 137 -5.85 10.08 6.44
C ASP A 137 -5.87 8.97 7.49
N GLU A 138 -6.89 8.09 7.45
CA GLU A 138 -6.96 6.97 8.39
C GLU A 138 -5.85 5.93 8.16
N ALA A 139 -5.45 5.72 6.91
CA ALA A 139 -4.36 4.83 6.59
C ALA A 139 -3.01 5.42 7.03
N ILE A 140 -2.82 6.73 6.84
CA ILE A 140 -1.65 7.47 7.33
C ILE A 140 -1.58 7.44 8.86
N ALA A 141 -2.73 7.61 9.55
CA ALA A 141 -2.79 7.54 11.01
C ALA A 141 -2.37 6.15 11.54
N ASP A 142 -2.77 5.08 10.89
CA ASP A 142 -2.33 3.73 11.21
C ASP A 142 -0.80 3.58 11.03
N LEU A 143 -0.22 4.10 9.93
CA LEU A 143 1.23 4.06 9.72
C LEU A 143 1.99 4.90 10.74
N ASN A 144 1.46 6.04 11.15
CA ASN A 144 2.03 6.82 12.25
C ASN A 144 2.10 6.00 13.55
N LYS A 145 1.08 5.21 13.82
CA LYS A 145 1.07 4.31 14.98
C LYS A 145 2.06 3.16 14.82
N ALA A 146 2.13 2.55 13.62
CA ALA A 146 3.09 1.49 13.32
C ALA A 146 4.55 1.98 13.49
N ILE A 147 4.87 3.15 12.96
CA ILE A 147 6.21 3.77 13.08
C ILE A 147 6.54 4.07 14.54
N LYS A 148 5.59 4.60 15.31
CA LYS A 148 5.80 4.85 16.74
C LYS A 148 6.12 3.58 17.52
N LEU A 149 5.53 2.45 17.13
CA LEU A 149 5.74 1.15 17.78
C LEU A 149 7.00 0.44 17.28
N PHE A 150 7.36 0.64 16.00
CA PHE A 150 8.55 0.03 15.38
C PHE A 150 9.21 1.02 14.41
N PRO A 151 10.05 1.94 14.92
CA PRO A 151 10.64 3.03 14.14
C PRO A 151 11.69 2.58 13.11
N ASP A 152 12.26 1.38 13.24
CA ASP A 152 13.28 0.88 12.34
C ASP A 152 12.71 0.05 11.17
N PHE A 153 11.39 0.06 10.98
CA PHE A 153 10.73 -0.69 9.92
C PHE A 153 10.56 0.17 8.66
N ALA A 154 11.51 0.06 7.72
CA ALA A 154 11.58 0.85 6.48
C ALA A 154 10.27 0.88 5.68
N TYR A 155 9.54 -0.24 5.65
CA TYR A 155 8.30 -0.36 4.87
C TYR A 155 7.16 0.53 5.38
N SER A 156 7.13 0.86 6.68
CA SER A 156 6.14 1.78 7.22
C SER A 156 6.34 3.20 6.69
N TYR A 157 7.58 3.65 6.60
CA TYR A 157 7.91 4.95 6.00
C TYR A 157 7.63 4.95 4.50
N TYR A 158 8.01 3.89 3.79
CA TYR A 158 7.72 3.75 2.36
C TYR A 158 6.22 3.83 2.07
N ASN A 159 5.39 3.07 2.79
CA ASN A 159 3.94 3.10 2.60
C ASN A 159 3.36 4.47 2.95
N ARG A 160 3.81 5.11 4.05
CA ARG A 160 3.34 6.46 4.41
C ARG A 160 3.73 7.50 3.37
N ALA A 161 4.96 7.47 2.87
CA ALA A 161 5.43 8.31 1.78
C ALA A 161 4.55 8.15 0.53
N THR A 162 4.20 6.92 0.17
CA THR A 162 3.33 6.64 -0.98
C THR A 162 1.95 7.26 -0.80
N LEU A 163 1.33 7.12 0.38
CA LEU A 163 0.03 7.74 0.66
C LEU A 163 0.10 9.28 0.68
N GLN A 164 1.18 9.84 1.23
CA GLN A 164 1.42 11.29 1.21
C GLN A 164 1.58 11.82 -0.22
N ALA A 165 2.36 11.12 -1.07
CA ALA A 165 2.52 11.49 -2.47
C ALA A 165 1.19 11.44 -3.23
N LEU A 166 0.36 10.40 -3.02
CA LEU A 166 -0.98 10.27 -3.59
C LEU A 166 -1.94 11.36 -3.09
N SER A 167 -1.73 11.86 -1.87
CA SER A 167 -2.47 13.00 -1.29
C SER A 167 -1.95 14.36 -1.75
N GLY A 168 -0.85 14.42 -2.53
CA GLY A 168 -0.21 15.64 -2.99
C GLY A 168 0.80 16.25 -2.02
N ASN A 169 1.07 15.62 -0.88
CA ASN A 169 2.02 16.06 0.14
C ASN A 169 3.44 15.60 -0.23
N LEU A 170 4.00 16.18 -1.30
CA LEU A 170 5.27 15.75 -1.89
C LEU A 170 6.48 15.94 -0.97
N PRO A 171 6.62 17.05 -0.21
CA PRO A 171 7.74 17.24 0.70
C PRO A 171 7.80 16.15 1.80
N GLU A 172 6.69 15.88 2.44
CA GLU A 172 6.58 14.85 3.48
C GLU A 172 6.86 13.44 2.91
N ALA A 173 6.37 13.18 1.70
CA ALA A 173 6.66 11.93 1.00
C ALA A 173 8.16 11.76 0.72
N PHE A 174 8.84 12.84 0.30
CA PHE A 174 10.29 12.83 0.07
C PHE A 174 11.07 12.49 1.34
N GLU A 175 10.71 13.09 2.48
CA GLU A 175 11.35 12.82 3.78
C GLU A 175 11.17 11.35 4.19
N ASP A 176 9.98 10.83 4.06
CA ASP A 176 9.66 9.44 4.43
C ASP A 176 10.33 8.43 3.50
N TYR A 177 10.37 8.65 2.18
CA TYR A 177 11.16 7.79 1.28
C TYR A 177 12.65 7.86 1.61
N THR A 178 13.16 9.03 1.99
CA THR A 178 14.55 9.18 2.42
C THR A 178 14.81 8.34 3.66
N LYS A 179 13.90 8.39 4.63
CA LYS A 179 14.00 7.56 5.84
C LYS A 179 13.93 6.07 5.54
N ALA A 180 13.07 5.66 4.62
CA ALA A 180 12.97 4.26 4.18
C ALA A 180 14.29 3.78 3.54
N ILE A 181 14.96 4.63 2.73
CA ILE A 181 16.25 4.33 2.11
C ILE A 181 17.38 4.28 3.14
N GLU A 182 17.40 5.18 4.13
CA GLU A 182 18.37 5.14 5.24
C GLU A 182 18.29 3.81 6.00
N LEU A 183 17.08 3.32 6.25
CA LEU A 183 16.85 2.05 6.95
C LEU A 183 17.10 0.82 6.07
N ASN A 184 16.92 0.94 4.76
CA ASN A 184 17.17 -0.12 3.78
C ASN A 184 17.79 0.47 2.51
N PRO A 185 19.13 0.54 2.41
CA PRO A 185 19.83 1.13 1.24
C PRO A 185 19.62 0.39 -0.08
N ASP A 186 19.11 -0.84 -0.06
CA ASP A 186 18.79 -1.63 -1.26
C ASP A 186 17.29 -1.59 -1.63
N PHE A 187 16.55 -0.60 -1.09
CA PHE A 187 15.11 -0.48 -1.31
C PHE A 187 14.81 0.19 -2.67
N ALA A 188 14.87 -0.60 -3.73
CA ALA A 188 14.74 -0.15 -5.11
C ALA A 188 13.49 0.70 -5.36
N GLU A 189 12.33 0.28 -4.80
CA GLU A 189 11.06 0.99 -4.98
C GLU A 189 11.05 2.35 -4.27
N ALA A 190 11.75 2.46 -3.14
CA ALA A 190 11.85 3.74 -2.44
C ALA A 190 12.68 4.76 -3.26
N TYR A 191 13.79 4.33 -3.88
CA TYR A 191 14.51 5.17 -4.84
C TYR A 191 13.64 5.56 -6.04
N TYR A 192 12.94 4.60 -6.62
CA TYR A 192 12.06 4.87 -7.77
C TYR A 192 11.00 5.93 -7.44
N ASN A 193 10.26 5.74 -6.35
CA ASN A 193 9.19 6.66 -5.95
C ASN A 193 9.74 8.01 -5.49
N ARG A 194 10.88 8.05 -4.77
CA ARG A 194 11.53 9.30 -4.39
C ARG A 194 12.00 10.08 -5.64
N GLY A 195 12.55 9.38 -6.62
CA GLY A 195 12.93 9.96 -7.91
C GLY A 195 11.75 10.62 -8.62
N ILE A 196 10.59 9.95 -8.68
CA ILE A 196 9.35 10.54 -9.23
C ILE A 196 8.92 11.77 -8.43
N VAL A 197 8.91 11.69 -7.10
CA VAL A 197 8.55 12.82 -6.23
C VAL A 197 9.48 14.02 -6.47
N GLN A 198 10.79 13.82 -6.58
CA GLN A 198 11.75 14.88 -6.88
C GLN A 198 11.49 15.54 -8.23
N ILE A 199 11.16 14.77 -9.26
CA ILE A 199 10.78 15.30 -10.58
C ILE A 199 9.52 16.15 -10.47
N LEU A 200 8.49 15.69 -9.76
CA LEU A 200 7.27 16.46 -9.52
C LEU A 200 7.54 17.75 -8.73
N MET A 201 8.54 17.74 -7.86
CA MET A 201 9.03 18.91 -7.12
C MET A 201 9.96 19.81 -7.95
N LYS A 202 10.15 19.54 -9.26
CA LYS A 202 11.02 20.27 -10.21
C LYS A 202 12.52 20.06 -9.96
N ASP A 203 12.93 19.10 -9.17
CA ASP A 203 14.35 18.69 -9.03
C ASP A 203 14.66 17.48 -9.92
N THR A 204 14.49 17.67 -11.22
CA THR A 204 14.65 16.62 -12.24
C THR A 204 16.02 15.94 -12.16
N ARG A 205 17.08 16.73 -11.90
CA ARG A 205 18.44 16.18 -11.83
C ARG A 205 18.59 15.13 -10.73
N LYS A 206 18.14 15.43 -9.52
CA LYS A 206 18.21 14.47 -8.40
C LYS A 206 17.24 13.31 -8.62
N GLY A 207 16.05 13.58 -9.16
CA GLY A 207 15.11 12.54 -9.52
C GLY A 207 15.68 11.53 -10.49
N CYS A 208 16.41 11.96 -11.52
CA CYS A 208 17.09 11.06 -12.44
C CYS A 208 18.21 10.23 -11.77
N LEU A 209 18.92 10.77 -10.78
CA LEU A 209 19.91 9.99 -10.02
C LEU A 209 19.25 8.86 -9.23
N ASP A 210 18.14 9.14 -8.55
CA ASP A 210 17.38 8.12 -7.82
C ASP A 210 16.78 7.07 -8.76
N LEU A 211 16.25 7.48 -9.91
CA LEU A 211 15.77 6.55 -10.93
C LEU A 211 16.89 5.68 -11.49
N SER A 212 18.10 6.23 -11.70
CA SER A 212 19.27 5.43 -12.10
C SER A 212 19.58 4.36 -11.05
N LYS A 213 19.59 4.76 -9.77
CA LYS A 213 19.81 3.81 -8.68
C LYS A 213 18.74 2.74 -8.58
N ALA A 214 17.48 3.09 -8.77
CA ALA A 214 16.38 2.12 -8.82
C ALA A 214 16.54 1.12 -9.97
N GLY A 215 16.99 1.59 -11.14
CA GLY A 215 17.31 0.73 -12.29
C GLY A 215 18.45 -0.24 -12.00
N GLU A 216 19.55 0.21 -11.38
CA GLU A 216 20.65 -0.64 -10.92
C GLU A 216 20.19 -1.72 -9.92
N LEU A 217 19.19 -1.38 -9.10
CA LEU A 217 18.58 -2.31 -8.12
C LEU A 217 17.47 -3.19 -8.72
N GLY A 218 17.25 -3.13 -10.05
CA GLY A 218 16.39 -4.06 -10.77
C GLY A 218 15.00 -3.54 -11.12
N ILE A 219 14.75 -2.23 -11.08
CA ILE A 219 13.50 -1.62 -11.57
C ILE A 219 13.66 -1.16 -13.03
N ASP A 220 13.37 -2.01 -13.99
CA ASP A 220 13.51 -1.71 -15.43
C ASP A 220 12.67 -0.50 -15.88
N GLU A 221 11.53 -0.26 -15.24
CA GLU A 221 10.67 0.89 -15.51
C GLU A 221 11.40 2.23 -15.32
N ALA A 222 12.35 2.29 -14.38
CA ALA A 222 13.15 3.48 -14.14
C ALA A 222 13.93 3.92 -15.39
N TYR A 223 14.50 2.98 -16.15
CA TYR A 223 15.22 3.30 -17.40
C TYR A 223 14.30 3.86 -18.49
N ARG A 224 13.03 3.45 -18.53
CA ARG A 224 12.04 4.00 -19.47
C ARG A 224 11.75 5.47 -19.17
N ILE A 225 11.64 5.82 -17.90
CA ILE A 225 11.45 7.23 -17.48
C ILE A 225 12.70 8.04 -17.78
N LEU A 226 13.89 7.55 -17.41
CA LEU A 226 15.16 8.23 -17.69
C LEU A 226 15.33 8.55 -19.17
N LYS A 227 14.95 7.62 -20.06
CA LYS A 227 15.04 7.83 -21.51
C LYS A 227 14.18 9.01 -21.99
N ARG A 228 12.96 9.20 -21.44
CA ARG A 228 12.08 10.33 -21.77
C ARG A 228 12.73 11.65 -21.39
N TYR A 229 13.27 11.78 -20.18
CA TYR A 229 13.94 12.98 -19.73
C TYR A 229 15.25 13.26 -20.48
N ALA A 230 15.98 12.22 -20.91
CA ALA A 230 17.18 12.39 -21.73
C ALA A 230 16.84 12.87 -23.16
N GLN A 231 15.64 12.63 -23.67
CA GLN A 231 15.17 13.06 -24.99
C GLN A 231 14.49 14.44 -24.96
N GLY A 232 14.39 15.09 -23.80
CA GLY A 232 13.76 16.40 -23.66
C GLY A 232 12.25 16.38 -23.79
N GLU A 233 11.61 15.21 -23.66
CA GLU A 233 10.16 15.07 -23.60
C GLU A 233 9.70 15.42 -22.17
N GLU A 234 9.64 16.73 -21.86
CA GLU A 234 8.93 17.24 -20.69
C GLU A 234 7.44 17.36 -21.04
N GLU A 235 6.57 16.58 -20.39
CA GLU A 235 5.12 16.83 -20.38
C GLU A 235 4.75 17.95 -19.39
#